data_345256343e5ad4a31c66373ab8c547de
#
_entry.id   345256343e5ad4a31c66373ab8c547de
#
_cell.length_a   1.000
_cell.length_b   1.000
_cell.length_c   1.000
_cell.angle_alpha   90.00
_cell.angle_beta   90.00
_cell.angle_gamma   90.00
#
_symmetry.space_group_name_H-M   'P 1'
#
loop_
_entity.id
_entity.type
_entity.pdbx_description
1 polymer ?
#
loop_
_entity_poly.entity_id
_entity_poly.type
_entity_poly.pdbx_seq_one_letter_code
_entity_poly.pdbx_strand_id
1 'polypeptide(L)'
;MEWLNSLFVEHSPLQAVVILAIIIALGLGLGKLRICGISLGMTCVFFAGILVGHLGFSINPDMLKYAESFGLVLFVYELGLQVGPGFFSSFRRGGILLNMLAFGVVAIGTLMAVLISKFGHIPMSDMIGILCGATTNTPALGAAQQTLEQLGESAGGAALSCAITYPLGVVGVILAMLFVRKLFVRKEDIERVESDGSNQTYIATFKVRNPAIFEKSIKDIAEWAGVKFVISRLWRDDKVSVPTSEIVLKENDRLLVTTTDKDAPRLSILFGKQEPEDWNKQSIDWDALDNQLVSRDVVITKAGLNGKKLGSLRLRNTYAINISRVTRSGIRLLATPNLILQLGDRLTIVGEASAVQEVEKILGNSNDTLRDPNLAAIFIGIVLGLVLGSIPLAIPGVSTPVKLGLAGGPIVVGILIGSFGPRFRLVTYTTRSANLMLRGIGLSLYLACLGLDAGEYFFETVMRPEGALWVGIGFAITFVPVVLMALFALRVSRLDFGSTCGMLCGSMANPMALNYANDTLPGDNSAVSYATVYPLSMFCRVIIAQLILMFFL
;
A
#
# COMPACT_ATOMS: atom_id res chain seq x y z
N MET A 1 -3.23 -48.62 -1.96
CA MET A 1 -4.05 -47.73 -2.80
C MET A 1 -5.19 -47.03 -2.02
N GLU A 2 -5.71 -47.64 -0.95
CA GLU A 2 -6.77 -47.01 -0.11
C GLU A 2 -6.38 -45.66 0.48
N TRP A 3 -5.14 -45.50 0.95
CA TRP A 3 -4.67 -44.22 1.51
C TRP A 3 -4.60 -43.08 0.46
N LEU A 4 -4.35 -43.38 -0.80
CA LEU A 4 -4.40 -42.39 -1.90
C LEU A 4 -5.85 -41.97 -2.17
N ASN A 5 -6.78 -42.89 -2.05
CA ASN A 5 -8.20 -42.62 -2.22
C ASN A 5 -8.73 -41.69 -1.13
N SER A 6 -8.30 -41.87 0.13
CA SER A 6 -8.67 -41.00 1.23
C SER A 6 -8.06 -39.58 1.14
N LEU A 7 -6.92 -39.43 0.45
CA LEU A 7 -6.27 -38.16 0.22
C LEU A 7 -6.88 -37.31 -0.91
N PHE A 8 -7.45 -37.96 -1.94
CA PHE A 8 -7.84 -37.23 -3.16
C PHE A 8 -9.31 -37.40 -3.57
N VAL A 9 -10.00 -38.45 -3.10
CA VAL A 9 -11.34 -38.80 -3.56
C VAL A 9 -12.39 -38.73 -2.44
N GLU A 10 -12.08 -39.19 -1.23
CA GLU A 10 -13.03 -39.15 -0.12
C GLU A 10 -13.18 -37.72 0.44
N HIS A 11 -14.41 -37.20 0.44
CA HIS A 11 -14.72 -35.90 1.02
C HIS A 11 -14.46 -35.85 2.54
N SER A 12 -13.21 -35.68 2.92
CA SER A 12 -12.74 -35.63 4.31
C SER A 12 -12.01 -34.32 4.62
N PRO A 13 -11.88 -33.94 5.91
CA PRO A 13 -11.05 -32.78 6.28
C PRO A 13 -9.60 -32.89 5.79
N LEU A 14 -9.06 -34.09 5.77
CA LEU A 14 -7.70 -34.35 5.28
C LEU A 14 -7.59 -34.03 3.78
N GLN A 15 -8.54 -34.54 2.98
CA GLN A 15 -8.60 -34.28 1.54
C GLN A 15 -8.70 -32.76 1.28
N ALA A 16 -9.58 -32.05 1.99
CA ALA A 16 -9.75 -30.60 1.81
C ALA A 16 -8.44 -29.84 2.05
N VAL A 17 -7.73 -30.16 3.15
CA VAL A 17 -6.43 -29.53 3.45
C VAL A 17 -5.39 -29.85 2.37
N VAL A 18 -5.31 -31.11 1.92
CA VAL A 18 -4.33 -31.52 0.89
C VAL A 18 -4.60 -30.80 -0.44
N ILE A 19 -5.85 -30.81 -0.92
CA ILE A 19 -6.21 -30.15 -2.20
C ILE A 19 -5.94 -28.66 -2.12
N LEU A 20 -6.39 -27.96 -1.08
CA LEU A 20 -6.15 -26.53 -0.91
C LEU A 20 -4.65 -26.21 -0.80
N ALA A 21 -3.87 -27.02 -0.07
CA ALA A 21 -2.42 -26.84 0.04
C ALA A 21 -1.72 -27.00 -1.31
N ILE A 22 -2.13 -27.98 -2.13
CA ILE A 22 -1.59 -28.20 -3.48
C ILE A 22 -1.93 -27.00 -4.37
N ILE A 23 -3.18 -26.53 -4.38
CA ILE A 23 -3.61 -25.37 -5.17
C ILE A 23 -2.77 -24.13 -4.79
N ILE A 24 -2.62 -23.87 -3.49
CA ILE A 24 -1.85 -22.73 -2.99
C ILE A 24 -0.37 -22.86 -3.40
N ALA A 25 0.24 -24.03 -3.21
CA ALA A 25 1.64 -24.25 -3.55
C ALA A 25 1.90 -24.10 -5.05
N LEU A 26 1.06 -24.70 -5.88
CA LEU A 26 1.15 -24.57 -7.34
C LEU A 26 0.94 -23.12 -7.78
N GLY A 27 -0.09 -22.45 -7.26
CA GLY A 27 -0.40 -21.06 -7.60
C GLY A 27 0.70 -20.09 -7.20
N LEU A 28 1.25 -20.20 -5.99
CA LEU A 28 2.38 -19.38 -5.53
C LEU A 28 3.66 -19.69 -6.32
N GLY A 29 3.88 -20.95 -6.71
CA GLY A 29 4.99 -21.34 -7.58
C GLY A 29 4.89 -20.70 -8.96
N LEU A 30 3.74 -20.84 -9.62
CA LEU A 30 3.45 -20.24 -10.93
C LEU A 30 3.46 -18.71 -10.87
N GLY A 31 3.03 -18.13 -9.77
CA GLY A 31 3.01 -16.69 -9.56
C GLY A 31 4.38 -16.01 -9.55
N LYS A 32 5.47 -16.78 -9.41
CA LYS A 32 6.85 -16.28 -9.54
C LYS A 32 7.30 -16.14 -10.99
N LEU A 33 6.61 -16.79 -11.93
CA LEU A 33 6.93 -16.69 -13.35
C LEU A 33 6.59 -15.28 -13.87
N ARG A 34 7.51 -14.71 -14.63
CA ARG A 34 7.29 -13.43 -15.31
C ARG A 34 7.02 -13.68 -16.79
N ILE A 35 5.81 -13.35 -17.23
CA ILE A 35 5.42 -13.41 -18.64
C ILE A 35 5.42 -11.98 -19.18
N CYS A 36 6.24 -11.70 -20.19
CA CYS A 36 6.43 -10.34 -20.73
C CYS A 36 6.79 -9.27 -19.66
N GLY A 37 7.55 -9.67 -18.63
CA GLY A 37 7.93 -8.76 -17.54
C GLY A 37 6.87 -8.59 -16.43
N ILE A 38 5.67 -9.14 -16.60
CA ILE A 38 4.57 -9.05 -15.64
C ILE A 38 4.45 -10.37 -14.88
N SER A 39 4.37 -10.31 -13.55
CA SER A 39 4.10 -11.46 -12.68
C SER A 39 2.67 -11.36 -12.15
N LEU A 40 1.89 -12.43 -12.28
CA LEU A 40 0.53 -12.48 -11.72
C LEU A 40 0.52 -12.67 -10.19
N GLY A 41 1.68 -12.96 -9.60
CA GLY A 41 1.83 -13.08 -8.15
C GLY A 41 0.84 -14.06 -7.52
N MET A 42 0.21 -13.64 -6.41
CA MET A 42 -0.74 -14.49 -5.66
C MET A 42 -2.04 -14.79 -6.43
N THR A 43 -2.37 -14.04 -7.48
CA THR A 43 -3.55 -14.29 -8.32
C THR A 43 -3.45 -15.63 -9.05
N CYS A 44 -2.23 -16.15 -9.29
CA CYS A 44 -2.05 -17.49 -9.86
C CYS A 44 -2.66 -18.60 -9.00
N VAL A 45 -2.87 -18.38 -7.70
CA VAL A 45 -3.57 -19.34 -6.83
C VAL A 45 -5.01 -19.54 -7.31
N PHE A 46 -5.68 -18.47 -7.72
CA PHE A 46 -7.02 -18.53 -8.28
C PHE A 46 -7.07 -19.39 -9.55
N PHE A 47 -6.15 -19.13 -10.49
CA PHE A 47 -6.07 -19.92 -11.72
C PHE A 47 -5.64 -21.37 -11.51
N ALA A 48 -4.77 -21.62 -10.51
CA ALA A 48 -4.45 -22.99 -10.10
C ALA A 48 -5.68 -23.72 -9.53
N GLY A 49 -6.51 -23.02 -8.74
CA GLY A 49 -7.80 -23.52 -8.25
C GLY A 49 -8.73 -23.88 -9.40
N ILE A 50 -8.90 -22.98 -10.38
CA ILE A 50 -9.72 -23.23 -11.59
C ILE A 50 -9.24 -24.48 -12.33
N LEU A 51 -7.93 -24.62 -12.51
CA LEU A 51 -7.36 -25.80 -13.19
C LEU A 51 -7.68 -27.11 -12.43
N VAL A 52 -7.50 -27.10 -11.10
CA VAL A 52 -7.76 -28.29 -10.26
C VAL A 52 -9.26 -28.62 -10.24
N GLY A 53 -10.14 -27.62 -10.15
CA GLY A 53 -11.60 -27.81 -10.26
C GLY A 53 -12.02 -28.36 -11.62
N HIS A 54 -11.42 -27.86 -12.71
CA HIS A 54 -11.65 -28.40 -14.06
C HIS A 54 -11.21 -29.85 -14.22
N LEU A 55 -10.15 -30.26 -13.51
CA LEU A 55 -9.71 -31.67 -13.50
C LEU A 55 -10.65 -32.60 -12.70
N GLY A 56 -11.75 -32.06 -12.18
CA GLY A 56 -12.77 -32.81 -11.46
C GLY A 56 -12.49 -33.03 -9.97
N PHE A 57 -11.48 -32.34 -9.41
CA PHE A 57 -11.29 -32.36 -7.96
C PHE A 57 -12.30 -31.45 -7.29
N SER A 58 -12.94 -31.96 -6.24
CA SER A 58 -13.87 -31.22 -5.41
C SER A 58 -13.64 -31.55 -3.95
N ILE A 59 -14.05 -30.67 -3.06
CA ILE A 59 -14.04 -30.87 -1.61
C ILE A 59 -15.45 -30.71 -1.06
N ASN A 60 -15.67 -31.13 0.19
CA ASN A 60 -16.96 -30.96 0.81
C ASN A 60 -17.39 -29.48 0.77
N PRO A 61 -18.61 -29.14 0.28
CA PRO A 61 -19.07 -27.76 0.12
C PRO A 61 -19.05 -26.93 1.41
N ASP A 62 -19.39 -27.53 2.56
CA ASP A 62 -19.37 -26.83 3.85
C ASP A 62 -17.94 -26.47 4.27
N MET A 63 -16.99 -27.37 4.02
CA MET A 63 -15.56 -27.10 4.28
C MET A 63 -15.01 -26.05 3.34
N LEU A 64 -15.42 -26.08 2.05
CA LEU A 64 -15.03 -25.08 1.06
C LEU A 64 -15.51 -23.70 1.52
N LYS A 65 -16.79 -23.57 1.87
CA LYS A 65 -17.40 -22.32 2.30
C LYS A 65 -16.80 -21.78 3.61
N TYR A 66 -16.50 -22.68 4.57
CA TYR A 66 -15.81 -22.28 5.79
C TYR A 66 -14.40 -21.74 5.51
N ALA A 67 -13.61 -22.45 4.70
CA ALA A 67 -12.23 -22.05 4.36
C ALA A 67 -12.21 -20.74 3.56
N GLU A 68 -13.14 -20.59 2.60
CA GLU A 68 -13.34 -19.36 1.83
C GLU A 68 -13.67 -18.17 2.74
N SER A 69 -14.67 -18.32 3.61
CA SER A 69 -15.09 -17.27 4.54
C SER A 69 -14.00 -16.88 5.52
N PHE A 70 -13.29 -17.86 6.09
CA PHE A 70 -12.20 -17.61 7.02
C PHE A 70 -11.02 -16.91 6.33
N GLY A 71 -10.67 -17.37 5.12
CA GLY A 71 -9.63 -16.74 4.29
C GLY A 71 -9.97 -15.29 3.95
N LEU A 72 -11.22 -15.03 3.52
CA LEU A 72 -11.71 -13.70 3.21
C LEU A 72 -11.63 -12.76 4.41
N VAL A 73 -12.16 -13.17 5.56
CA VAL A 73 -12.18 -12.36 6.78
C VAL A 73 -10.77 -11.99 7.23
N LEU A 74 -9.87 -12.97 7.28
CA LEU A 74 -8.48 -12.76 7.65
C LEU A 74 -7.79 -11.79 6.69
N PHE A 75 -7.96 -12.01 5.39
CA PHE A 75 -7.38 -11.17 4.34
C PHE A 75 -7.86 -9.71 4.44
N VAL A 76 -9.18 -9.51 4.56
CA VAL A 76 -9.78 -8.18 4.52
C VAL A 76 -9.50 -7.40 5.80
N TYR A 77 -9.46 -8.06 6.96
CA TYR A 77 -9.09 -7.44 8.22
C TYR A 77 -7.63 -6.95 8.23
N GLU A 78 -6.70 -7.81 7.81
CA GLU A 78 -5.27 -7.45 7.68
C GLU A 78 -5.04 -6.33 6.66
N LEU A 79 -5.81 -6.34 5.57
CA LEU A 79 -5.82 -5.25 4.60
C LEU A 79 -6.26 -3.94 5.26
N GLY A 80 -7.33 -3.97 6.06
CA GLY A 80 -7.81 -2.82 6.83
C GLY A 80 -6.75 -2.27 7.80
N LEU A 81 -6.07 -3.14 8.54
CA LEU A 81 -4.97 -2.76 9.44
C LEU A 81 -3.82 -2.07 8.71
N GLN A 82 -3.42 -2.60 7.55
CA GLN A 82 -2.34 -2.05 6.73
C GLN A 82 -2.69 -0.66 6.18
N VAL A 83 -3.93 -0.49 5.75
CA VAL A 83 -4.44 0.73 5.10
C VAL A 83 -4.77 1.82 6.11
N GLY A 84 -5.17 1.45 7.33
CA GLY A 84 -5.67 2.34 8.38
C GLY A 84 -4.79 3.57 8.66
N PRO A 85 -3.47 3.44 8.91
CA PRO A 85 -2.62 4.60 9.22
C PRO A 85 -2.60 5.67 8.12
N GLY A 86 -2.74 5.25 6.85
CA GLY A 86 -2.78 6.14 5.68
C GLY A 86 -4.16 6.71 5.39
N PHE A 87 -5.23 6.05 5.82
CA PHE A 87 -6.61 6.36 5.42
C PHE A 87 -7.00 7.81 5.75
N PHE A 88 -6.89 8.22 7.01
CA PHE A 88 -7.25 9.59 7.41
C PHE A 88 -6.23 10.65 6.97
N SER A 89 -4.97 10.27 6.76
CA SER A 89 -3.95 11.19 6.27
C SER A 89 -4.15 11.53 4.78
N SER A 90 -4.77 10.65 4.01
CA SER A 90 -5.08 10.85 2.60
C SER A 90 -6.09 11.98 2.33
N PHE A 91 -6.84 12.41 3.35
CA PHE A 91 -7.74 13.56 3.27
C PHE A 91 -7.08 14.91 3.56
N ARG A 92 -5.76 14.96 3.80
CA ARG A 92 -5.03 16.22 4.00
C ARG A 92 -4.70 16.90 2.66
N ARG A 93 -4.25 18.17 2.71
CA ARG A 93 -3.91 18.99 1.53
C ARG A 93 -3.02 18.21 0.53
N GLY A 94 -3.46 18.12 -0.71
CA GLY A 94 -2.82 17.36 -1.80
C GLY A 94 -3.46 15.99 -2.06
N GLY A 95 -3.88 15.26 -1.01
CA GLY A 95 -4.52 13.94 -1.17
C GLY A 95 -5.99 14.00 -1.59
N ILE A 96 -6.69 15.08 -1.28
CA ILE A 96 -8.13 15.25 -1.63
C ILE A 96 -8.33 15.22 -3.15
N LEU A 97 -7.52 15.95 -3.90
CA LEU A 97 -7.61 15.97 -5.36
C LEU A 97 -7.39 14.58 -5.96
N LEU A 98 -6.35 13.88 -5.52
CA LEU A 98 -6.05 12.52 -5.98
C LEU A 98 -7.20 11.55 -5.65
N ASN A 99 -7.77 11.64 -4.45
CA ASN A 99 -8.90 10.82 -4.04
C ASN A 99 -10.19 11.14 -4.81
N MET A 100 -10.44 12.41 -5.14
CA MET A 100 -11.59 12.79 -6.00
C MET A 100 -11.44 12.23 -7.42
N LEU A 101 -10.23 12.30 -8.00
CA LEU A 101 -9.96 11.74 -9.32
C LEU A 101 -10.10 10.21 -9.32
N ALA A 102 -9.60 9.56 -8.28
CA ALA A 102 -9.75 8.12 -8.11
C ALA A 102 -11.21 7.70 -7.93
N PHE A 103 -11.98 8.45 -7.15
CA PHE A 103 -13.41 8.23 -7.04
C PHE A 103 -14.11 8.39 -8.40
N GLY A 104 -13.65 9.33 -9.25
CA GLY A 104 -14.10 9.46 -10.63
C GLY A 104 -13.90 8.17 -11.45
N VAL A 105 -12.74 7.51 -11.33
CA VAL A 105 -12.51 6.20 -11.98
C VAL A 105 -13.51 5.16 -11.48
N VAL A 106 -13.72 5.09 -10.17
CA VAL A 106 -14.67 4.15 -9.55
C VAL A 106 -16.09 4.43 -10.03
N ALA A 107 -16.52 5.70 -9.99
CA ALA A 107 -17.88 6.10 -10.36
C ALA A 107 -18.18 5.83 -11.84
N ILE A 108 -17.26 6.18 -12.75
CA ILE A 108 -17.43 5.94 -14.20
C ILE A 108 -17.50 4.43 -14.46
N GLY A 109 -16.58 3.65 -13.91
CA GLY A 109 -16.58 2.19 -14.08
C GLY A 109 -17.86 1.54 -13.55
N THR A 110 -18.32 1.98 -12.39
CA THR A 110 -19.59 1.53 -11.78
C THR A 110 -20.80 1.90 -12.64
N LEU A 111 -20.87 3.16 -13.09
CA LEU A 111 -21.95 3.62 -13.97
C LEU A 111 -21.99 2.84 -15.27
N MET A 112 -20.82 2.60 -15.89
CA MET A 112 -20.72 1.76 -17.09
C MET A 112 -21.25 0.36 -16.84
N ALA A 113 -20.88 -0.29 -15.74
CA ALA A 113 -21.36 -1.62 -15.39
C ALA A 113 -22.88 -1.66 -15.25
N VAL A 114 -23.48 -0.70 -14.52
CA VAL A 114 -24.92 -0.60 -14.34
C VAL A 114 -25.66 -0.36 -15.69
N LEU A 115 -25.14 0.56 -16.51
CA LEU A 115 -25.74 0.84 -17.82
C LEU A 115 -25.63 -0.37 -18.75
N ILE A 116 -24.48 -1.04 -18.81
CA ILE A 116 -24.27 -2.23 -19.65
C ILE A 116 -25.17 -3.38 -19.17
N SER A 117 -25.31 -3.61 -17.86
CA SER A 117 -26.24 -4.60 -17.33
C SER A 117 -27.68 -4.31 -17.77
N LYS A 118 -28.12 -3.06 -17.59
CA LYS A 118 -29.50 -2.66 -17.90
C LYS A 118 -29.84 -2.72 -19.39
N PHE A 119 -28.94 -2.22 -20.24
CA PHE A 119 -29.18 -2.17 -21.70
C PHE A 119 -28.77 -3.47 -22.42
N GLY A 120 -27.77 -4.17 -21.90
CA GLY A 120 -27.28 -5.43 -22.45
C GLY A 120 -28.00 -6.67 -21.92
N HIS A 121 -28.99 -6.50 -21.02
CA HIS A 121 -29.74 -7.59 -20.38
C HIS A 121 -28.85 -8.65 -19.71
N ILE A 122 -27.71 -8.23 -19.16
CA ILE A 122 -26.80 -9.09 -18.42
C ILE A 122 -27.25 -9.11 -16.95
N PRO A 123 -27.46 -10.30 -16.33
CA PRO A 123 -27.83 -10.38 -14.92
C PRO A 123 -26.86 -9.58 -14.05
N MET A 124 -27.41 -8.87 -13.04
CA MET A 124 -26.57 -8.03 -12.17
C MET A 124 -25.58 -8.88 -11.35
N SER A 125 -25.94 -10.13 -11.03
CA SER A 125 -25.06 -11.12 -10.41
C SER A 125 -23.80 -11.38 -11.20
N ASP A 126 -23.90 -11.50 -12.53
CA ASP A 126 -22.73 -11.70 -13.40
C ASP A 126 -21.99 -10.38 -13.64
N MET A 127 -22.73 -9.28 -13.82
CA MET A 127 -22.15 -7.96 -14.04
C MET A 127 -21.29 -7.49 -12.88
N ILE A 128 -21.67 -7.78 -11.63
CA ILE A 128 -20.86 -7.42 -10.47
C ILE A 128 -19.53 -8.20 -10.46
N GLY A 129 -19.55 -9.46 -10.87
CA GLY A 129 -18.32 -10.25 -11.06
C GLY A 129 -17.43 -9.68 -12.17
N ILE A 130 -18.03 -9.29 -13.32
CA ILE A 130 -17.29 -8.61 -14.41
C ILE A 130 -16.64 -7.31 -13.90
N LEU A 131 -17.37 -6.50 -13.11
CA LEU A 131 -16.84 -5.27 -12.53
C LEU A 131 -15.68 -5.54 -11.55
N CYS A 132 -15.83 -6.55 -10.68
CA CYS A 132 -14.78 -6.94 -9.73
C CYS A 132 -13.53 -7.47 -10.43
N GLY A 133 -13.69 -8.30 -11.47
CA GLY A 133 -12.58 -8.81 -12.28
C GLY A 133 -11.89 -7.70 -13.09
N ALA A 134 -12.66 -6.87 -13.79
CA ALA A 134 -12.14 -5.72 -14.53
C ALA A 134 -11.33 -4.75 -13.67
N THR A 135 -11.67 -4.64 -12.38
CA THR A 135 -11.01 -3.75 -11.43
C THR A 135 -10.04 -4.48 -10.49
N THR A 136 -9.79 -5.76 -10.74
CA THR A 136 -8.88 -6.63 -9.97
C THR A 136 -9.14 -6.62 -8.45
N ASN A 137 -10.43 -6.51 -8.05
CA ASN A 137 -10.84 -6.26 -6.66
C ASN A 137 -11.52 -7.47 -6.02
N THR A 138 -10.71 -8.40 -5.51
CA THR A 138 -11.17 -9.60 -4.81
C THR A 138 -11.93 -9.31 -3.49
N PRO A 139 -11.62 -8.29 -2.67
CA PRO A 139 -12.45 -7.93 -1.52
C PRO A 139 -13.88 -7.49 -1.91
N ALA A 140 -14.02 -6.75 -3.01
CA ALA A 140 -15.33 -6.35 -3.51
C ALA A 140 -16.12 -7.57 -4.02
N LEU A 141 -15.46 -8.54 -4.65
CA LEU A 141 -16.08 -9.79 -5.05
C LEU A 141 -16.61 -10.56 -3.84
N GLY A 142 -15.81 -10.74 -2.79
CA GLY A 142 -16.27 -11.43 -1.58
C GLY A 142 -17.43 -10.74 -0.91
N ALA A 143 -17.46 -9.40 -0.89
CA ALA A 143 -18.59 -8.63 -0.38
C ALA A 143 -19.83 -8.80 -1.27
N ALA A 144 -19.66 -8.84 -2.59
CA ALA A 144 -20.74 -9.06 -3.55
C ALA A 144 -21.34 -10.47 -3.41
N GLN A 145 -20.51 -11.51 -3.34
CA GLN A 145 -20.95 -12.90 -3.16
C GLN A 145 -21.79 -13.05 -1.89
N GLN A 146 -21.31 -12.50 -0.79
CA GLN A 146 -22.06 -12.54 0.46
C GLN A 146 -23.39 -11.78 0.36
N THR A 147 -23.44 -10.66 -0.36
CA THR A 147 -24.67 -9.92 -0.56
C THR A 147 -25.65 -10.72 -1.42
N LEU A 148 -25.18 -11.37 -2.48
CA LEU A 148 -26.00 -12.28 -3.31
C LEU A 148 -26.61 -13.41 -2.46
N GLU A 149 -25.82 -14.07 -1.61
CA GLU A 149 -26.32 -15.10 -0.70
C GLU A 149 -27.37 -14.57 0.28
N GLN A 150 -27.20 -13.34 0.81
CA GLN A 150 -28.18 -12.70 1.69
C GLN A 150 -29.49 -12.39 0.97
N LEU A 151 -29.43 -12.11 -0.34
CA LEU A 151 -30.62 -11.88 -1.19
C LEU A 151 -31.22 -13.18 -1.71
N GLY A 152 -30.61 -14.35 -1.42
CA GLY A 152 -31.07 -15.66 -1.87
C GLY A 152 -30.67 -16.01 -3.31
N GLU A 153 -29.72 -15.24 -3.87
CA GLU A 153 -29.21 -15.44 -5.23
C GLU A 153 -27.93 -16.29 -5.23
N SER A 154 -27.62 -16.91 -6.38
CA SER A 154 -26.41 -17.69 -6.54
C SER A 154 -25.17 -16.80 -6.69
N ALA A 155 -24.16 -17.07 -5.88
CA ALA A 155 -22.87 -16.35 -5.94
C ALA A 155 -21.90 -16.88 -7.01
N GLY A 156 -22.15 -18.09 -7.58
CA GLY A 156 -21.26 -18.74 -8.52
C GLY A 156 -21.04 -17.97 -9.83
N GLY A 157 -22.09 -17.33 -10.37
CA GLY A 157 -21.99 -16.49 -11.56
C GLY A 157 -21.03 -15.31 -11.39
N ALA A 158 -21.03 -14.66 -10.21
CA ALA A 158 -20.11 -13.58 -9.90
C ALA A 158 -18.64 -14.05 -9.82
N ALA A 159 -18.38 -15.23 -9.25
CA ALA A 159 -17.04 -15.81 -9.21
C ALA A 159 -16.52 -16.12 -10.63
N LEU A 160 -17.35 -16.77 -11.43
CA LEU A 160 -17.02 -17.18 -12.79
C LEU A 160 -16.74 -15.99 -13.71
N SER A 161 -17.63 -14.98 -13.72
CA SER A 161 -17.48 -13.78 -14.55
C SER A 161 -16.28 -12.92 -14.11
N CYS A 162 -15.99 -12.90 -12.81
CA CYS A 162 -14.77 -12.29 -12.28
C CYS A 162 -13.52 -13.01 -12.81
N ALA A 163 -13.49 -14.35 -12.74
CA ALA A 163 -12.36 -15.15 -13.22
C ALA A 163 -12.04 -14.88 -14.69
N ILE A 164 -13.08 -14.80 -15.53
CA ILE A 164 -12.95 -14.57 -16.97
C ILE A 164 -12.39 -13.19 -17.29
N THR A 165 -12.80 -12.17 -16.55
CA THR A 165 -12.44 -10.76 -16.83
C THR A 165 -11.16 -10.31 -16.14
N TYR A 166 -10.74 -11.00 -15.09
CA TYR A 166 -9.59 -10.62 -14.24
C TYR A 166 -8.25 -10.47 -15.01
N PRO A 167 -7.86 -11.37 -15.92
CA PRO A 167 -6.60 -11.25 -16.64
C PRO A 167 -6.49 -9.94 -17.44
N LEU A 168 -7.58 -9.56 -18.13
CA LEU A 168 -7.62 -8.31 -18.87
C LEU A 168 -7.78 -7.08 -17.96
N GLY A 169 -8.33 -7.23 -16.76
CA GLY A 169 -8.31 -6.19 -15.73
C GLY A 169 -6.88 -5.82 -15.32
N VAL A 170 -6.00 -6.82 -15.16
CA VAL A 170 -4.58 -6.57 -14.84
C VAL A 170 -3.87 -5.87 -16.00
N VAL A 171 -3.96 -6.43 -17.19
CA VAL A 171 -3.24 -5.94 -18.38
C VAL A 171 -3.85 -4.64 -18.90
N GLY A 172 -5.16 -4.48 -18.80
CA GLY A 172 -5.91 -3.33 -19.32
C GLY A 172 -5.47 -1.99 -18.73
N VAL A 173 -5.14 -1.96 -17.43
CA VAL A 173 -4.61 -0.73 -16.80
C VAL A 173 -3.25 -0.37 -17.38
N ILE A 174 -2.37 -1.35 -17.60
CA ILE A 174 -1.05 -1.12 -18.20
C ILE A 174 -1.20 -0.64 -19.64
N LEU A 175 -2.09 -1.27 -20.42
CA LEU A 175 -2.37 -0.86 -21.80
C LEU A 175 -2.96 0.55 -21.86
N ALA A 176 -3.85 0.91 -20.93
CA ALA A 176 -4.40 2.25 -20.85
C ALA A 176 -3.31 3.30 -20.52
N MET A 177 -2.42 3.01 -19.59
CA MET A 177 -1.27 3.89 -19.27
C MET A 177 -0.32 4.03 -20.46
N LEU A 178 -0.01 2.94 -21.17
CA LEU A 178 0.80 2.97 -22.39
C LEU A 178 0.14 3.78 -23.50
N PHE A 179 -1.16 3.60 -23.70
CA PHE A 179 -1.97 4.35 -24.67
C PHE A 179 -1.92 5.85 -24.38
N VAL A 180 -2.18 6.24 -23.12
CA VAL A 180 -2.12 7.63 -22.69
C VAL A 180 -0.71 8.20 -22.86
N ARG A 181 0.33 7.44 -22.45
CA ARG A 181 1.72 7.85 -22.58
C ARG A 181 2.11 8.14 -24.02
N LYS A 182 1.73 7.26 -24.94
CA LYS A 182 2.11 7.37 -26.37
C LYS A 182 1.41 8.52 -27.09
N LEU A 183 0.13 8.77 -26.77
CA LEU A 183 -0.71 9.71 -27.54
C LEU A 183 -0.86 11.08 -26.87
N PHE A 184 -0.80 11.17 -25.55
CA PHE A 184 -1.24 12.36 -24.83
C PHE A 184 -0.20 12.96 -23.89
N VAL A 185 0.85 12.21 -23.50
CA VAL A 185 1.89 12.70 -22.57
C VAL A 185 2.95 13.49 -23.32
N ARG A 186 3.22 14.71 -22.84
CA ARG A 186 4.30 15.57 -23.34
C ARG A 186 5.53 15.38 -22.46
N LYS A 187 6.72 15.74 -22.97
CA LYS A 187 7.96 15.71 -22.18
C LYS A 187 7.83 16.51 -20.88
N GLU A 188 7.17 17.65 -20.94
CA GLU A 188 6.89 18.52 -19.79
C GLU A 188 6.07 17.82 -18.67
N ASP A 189 5.19 16.89 -19.01
CA ASP A 189 4.37 16.15 -18.04
C ASP A 189 5.20 15.10 -17.27
N ILE A 190 6.34 14.69 -17.84
CA ILE A 190 7.32 13.81 -17.20
C ILE A 190 8.34 14.63 -16.41
N GLU A 191 8.84 15.73 -16.97
CA GLU A 191 9.84 16.62 -16.36
C GLU A 191 9.29 17.44 -15.19
N ARG A 192 7.98 17.62 -15.07
CA ARG A 192 7.36 18.20 -13.85
C ARG A 192 7.68 17.43 -12.57
N VAL A 193 8.08 16.17 -12.69
CA VAL A 193 8.56 15.34 -11.56
C VAL A 193 9.81 15.95 -10.93
N GLU A 194 10.69 16.56 -11.73
CA GLU A 194 11.92 17.20 -11.23
C GLU A 194 11.65 18.55 -10.55
N SER A 195 10.57 19.25 -10.91
CA SER A 195 10.30 20.60 -10.41
C SER A 195 9.39 20.65 -9.17
N ASP A 196 8.54 19.65 -8.92
CA ASP A 196 7.61 19.62 -7.78
C ASP A 196 8.11 18.75 -6.60
N GLY A 197 9.40 18.54 -6.59
CA GLY A 197 10.30 18.06 -5.55
C GLY A 197 9.72 17.07 -4.60
N SER A 198 10.17 15.89 -4.76
CA SER A 198 10.20 14.86 -3.73
C SER A 198 10.57 15.46 -2.37
N ASN A 199 9.88 15.06 -1.32
CA ASN A 199 10.38 15.16 0.05
C ASN A 199 11.57 14.19 0.28
N GLN A 200 12.27 13.80 -0.79
CA GLN A 200 13.47 12.97 -0.68
C GLN A 200 14.56 13.79 0.02
N THR A 201 15.21 13.13 0.94
CA THR A 201 16.32 13.73 1.64
C THR A 201 17.54 13.70 0.72
N TYR A 202 18.11 14.86 0.47
CA TYR A 202 19.36 15.06 -0.23
C TYR A 202 20.48 15.26 0.78
N ILE A 203 21.58 14.56 0.62
CA ILE A 203 22.75 14.62 1.50
C ILE A 203 23.90 15.19 0.71
N ALA A 204 24.51 16.25 1.22
CA ALA A 204 25.68 16.88 0.61
C ALA A 204 26.64 17.44 1.66
N THR A 205 27.92 17.48 1.28
CA THR A 205 28.94 18.16 2.07
C THR A 205 29.14 19.58 1.55
N PHE A 206 29.09 20.54 2.47
CA PHE A 206 29.36 21.94 2.18
C PHE A 206 30.56 22.43 2.97
N LYS A 207 31.42 23.18 2.30
CA LYS A 207 32.50 23.91 2.96
C LYS A 207 32.05 25.34 3.23
N VAL A 208 32.06 25.75 4.49
CA VAL A 208 31.61 27.08 4.93
C VAL A 208 32.57 28.14 4.39
N ARG A 209 32.06 28.98 3.49
CA ARG A 209 32.78 30.08 2.86
C ARG A 209 32.04 31.39 2.83
N ASN A 210 30.76 31.39 3.24
CA ASN A 210 29.94 32.60 3.24
C ASN A 210 30.22 33.42 4.50
N PRO A 211 30.79 34.63 4.40
CA PRO A 211 31.08 35.46 5.58
C PRO A 211 29.84 35.85 6.39
N ALA A 212 28.65 35.85 5.76
CA ALA A 212 27.40 36.24 6.42
C ALA A 212 26.98 35.25 7.54
N ILE A 213 27.52 34.05 7.57
CA ILE A 213 27.22 33.01 8.57
C ILE A 213 28.39 32.74 9.54
N PHE A 214 29.52 33.41 9.36
CA PHE A 214 30.64 33.28 10.29
C PHE A 214 30.20 33.77 11.68
N GLU A 215 30.66 33.09 12.71
CA GLU A 215 30.37 33.37 14.11
C GLU A 215 28.89 33.39 14.48
N LYS A 216 28.02 32.84 13.63
CA LYS A 216 26.59 32.63 13.95
C LYS A 216 26.33 31.22 14.38
N SER A 217 25.37 31.06 15.31
CA SER A 217 24.94 29.74 15.75
C SER A 217 24.14 29.04 14.63
N ILE A 218 24.16 27.71 14.62
CA ILE A 218 23.36 26.91 13.67
C ILE A 218 21.88 27.25 13.83
N LYS A 219 21.41 27.55 15.05
CA LYS A 219 20.05 27.94 15.33
C LYS A 219 19.69 29.26 14.63
N ASP A 220 20.50 30.29 14.80
CA ASP A 220 20.27 31.60 14.18
C ASP A 220 20.25 31.49 12.65
N ILE A 221 21.18 30.69 12.09
CA ILE A 221 21.24 30.44 10.66
C ILE A 221 19.97 29.74 10.16
N ALA A 222 19.47 28.74 10.89
CA ALA A 222 18.26 28.00 10.51
C ALA A 222 16.99 28.87 10.57
N GLU A 223 16.90 29.75 11.57
CA GLU A 223 15.77 30.70 11.72
C GLU A 223 15.80 31.77 10.62
N TRP A 224 16.99 32.28 10.29
CA TRP A 224 17.17 33.35 9.29
C TRP A 224 17.03 32.83 7.84
N ALA A 225 17.54 31.64 7.55
CA ALA A 225 17.62 31.14 6.17
C ALA A 225 16.26 30.72 5.58
N GLY A 226 15.26 30.42 6.41
CA GLY A 226 13.96 29.94 5.96
C GLY A 226 14.01 28.60 5.20
N VAL A 227 15.13 27.89 5.26
CA VAL A 227 15.41 26.61 4.58
C VAL A 227 15.48 25.50 5.62
N LYS A 228 14.91 24.34 5.30
CA LYS A 228 14.94 23.19 6.20
C LYS A 228 16.16 22.33 5.94
N PHE A 229 17.01 22.21 6.93
CA PHE A 229 18.20 21.37 6.87
C PHE A 229 18.55 20.77 8.23
N VAL A 230 19.31 19.70 8.23
CA VAL A 230 19.88 19.07 9.42
C VAL A 230 21.37 18.82 9.17
N ILE A 231 22.23 19.41 10.00
CA ILE A 231 23.67 19.17 9.95
C ILE A 231 23.95 17.93 10.78
N SER A 232 24.42 16.87 10.14
CA SER A 232 24.67 15.58 10.80
C SER A 232 26.11 15.44 11.30
N ARG A 233 27.06 16.08 10.63
CA ARG A 233 28.48 16.08 11.02
C ARG A 233 29.11 17.44 10.73
N LEU A 234 30.04 17.82 11.59
CA LEU A 234 30.89 19.01 11.47
C LEU A 234 32.34 18.56 11.59
N TRP A 235 33.13 18.79 10.57
CA TRP A 235 34.59 18.63 10.60
C TRP A 235 35.25 19.99 10.79
N ARG A 236 36.07 20.11 11.83
CA ARG A 236 36.87 21.27 12.17
C ARG A 236 38.22 20.81 12.70
N ASP A 237 39.32 21.28 12.13
CA ASP A 237 40.67 20.94 12.55
C ASP A 237 40.92 19.43 12.65
N ASP A 238 40.52 18.68 11.61
CA ASP A 238 40.58 17.22 11.49
C ASP A 238 39.81 16.44 12.59
N LYS A 239 38.96 17.14 13.38
CA LYS A 239 38.08 16.50 14.33
C LYS A 239 36.63 16.55 13.82
N VAL A 240 35.96 15.41 13.97
CA VAL A 240 34.53 15.33 13.66
C VAL A 240 33.72 15.45 14.94
N SER A 241 32.59 16.11 14.84
CA SER A 241 31.64 16.24 15.95
C SER A 241 30.20 16.27 15.43
N VAL A 242 29.26 15.87 16.29
CA VAL A 242 27.83 16.09 16.06
C VAL A 242 27.48 17.51 16.53
N PRO A 243 27.17 18.44 15.62
CA PRO A 243 26.95 19.82 16.04
C PRO A 243 25.60 19.97 16.75
N THR A 244 25.61 20.68 17.86
CA THR A 244 24.38 21.15 18.54
C THR A 244 23.86 22.44 17.89
N SER A 245 22.65 22.88 18.26
CA SER A 245 22.07 24.13 17.74
C SER A 245 22.85 25.38 18.10
N GLU A 246 23.60 25.33 19.19
CA GLU A 246 24.36 26.47 19.76
C GLU A 246 25.79 26.58 19.20
N ILE A 247 26.23 25.57 18.41
CA ILE A 247 27.57 25.63 17.81
C ILE A 247 27.64 26.76 16.80
N VAL A 248 28.69 27.55 16.92
CA VAL A 248 29.02 28.66 16.05
C VAL A 248 29.86 28.16 14.87
N LEU A 249 29.45 28.47 13.64
CA LEU A 249 30.19 28.10 12.43
C LEU A 249 31.38 29.03 12.19
N LYS A 250 32.49 28.43 11.75
CA LYS A 250 33.69 29.13 11.39
C LYS A 250 34.01 28.95 9.91
N GLU A 251 34.85 29.81 9.40
CA GLU A 251 35.39 29.65 8.05
C GLU A 251 36.10 28.30 7.87
N ASN A 252 35.91 27.68 6.72
CA ASN A 252 36.46 26.37 6.34
C ASN A 252 35.88 25.16 7.10
N ASP A 253 34.90 25.34 7.97
CA ASP A 253 34.15 24.19 8.52
C ASP A 253 33.54 23.35 7.37
N ARG A 254 33.65 22.03 7.45
CA ARG A 254 32.95 21.11 6.55
C ARG A 254 31.72 20.56 7.24
N LEU A 255 30.59 20.65 6.55
CA LEU A 255 29.29 20.27 7.09
C LEU A 255 28.66 19.17 6.24
N LEU A 256 28.32 18.04 6.84
CA LEU A 256 27.44 17.06 6.19
C LEU A 256 26.00 17.44 6.49
N VAL A 257 25.30 17.85 5.46
CA VAL A 257 23.97 18.43 5.58
C VAL A 257 22.95 17.52 4.88
N THR A 258 21.88 17.21 5.59
CA THR A 258 20.70 16.55 5.05
C THR A 258 19.61 17.60 4.86
N THR A 259 19.08 17.70 3.66
CA THR A 259 18.03 18.66 3.27
C THR A 259 17.04 18.02 2.31
N THR A 260 16.23 18.81 1.64
CA THR A 260 15.41 18.38 0.51
C THR A 260 16.08 18.76 -0.80
N ASP A 261 15.80 18.02 -1.89
CA ASP A 261 16.33 18.35 -3.21
C ASP A 261 16.02 19.79 -3.65
N LYS A 262 14.87 20.32 -3.23
CA LYS A 262 14.46 21.71 -3.50
C LYS A 262 15.33 22.75 -2.81
N ASP A 263 15.76 22.44 -1.60
CA ASP A 263 16.49 23.36 -0.76
C ASP A 263 18.03 23.28 -0.96
N ALA A 264 18.51 22.19 -1.57
CA ALA A 264 19.93 21.95 -1.80
C ALA A 264 20.64 23.11 -2.56
N PRO A 265 20.10 23.67 -3.66
CA PRO A 265 20.71 24.81 -4.34
C PRO A 265 20.81 26.06 -3.46
N ARG A 266 19.81 26.31 -2.57
CA ARG A 266 19.83 27.43 -1.64
C ARG A 266 20.88 27.26 -0.56
N LEU A 267 21.16 26.03 -0.14
CA LEU A 267 22.20 25.74 0.83
C LEU A 267 23.62 25.96 0.27
N SER A 268 23.82 25.80 -1.04
CA SER A 268 25.06 26.16 -1.69
C SER A 268 25.33 27.67 -1.63
N ILE A 269 24.29 28.48 -1.70
CA ILE A 269 24.37 29.94 -1.51
C ILE A 269 24.61 30.28 -0.03
N LEU A 270 23.93 29.56 0.87
CA LEU A 270 23.98 29.82 2.32
C LEU A 270 25.33 29.45 2.92
N PHE A 271 25.82 28.22 2.69
CA PHE A 271 27.05 27.72 3.29
C PHE A 271 28.29 28.01 2.46
N GLY A 272 28.16 27.91 1.14
CA GLY A 272 29.29 28.06 0.19
C GLY A 272 29.43 26.86 -0.73
N LYS A 273 30.68 26.49 -1.06
CA LYS A 273 30.96 25.47 -2.07
C LYS A 273 30.48 24.07 -1.62
N GLN A 274 29.64 23.43 -2.42
CA GLN A 274 29.33 22.01 -2.28
C GLN A 274 30.54 21.18 -2.77
N GLU A 275 30.90 20.16 -2.02
CA GLU A 275 31.94 19.21 -2.40
C GLU A 275 31.39 18.14 -3.37
N PRO A 276 32.21 17.58 -4.29
CA PRO A 276 31.72 16.72 -5.36
C PRO A 276 31.34 15.30 -4.90
N GLU A 277 31.49 14.98 -3.63
CA GLU A 277 31.18 13.64 -3.09
C GLU A 277 29.69 13.37 -3.12
N ASP A 278 29.30 12.24 -3.73
CA ASP A 278 27.90 11.80 -3.79
C ASP A 278 27.54 10.90 -2.61
N TRP A 279 26.85 11.46 -1.63
CA TRP A 279 26.39 10.80 -0.41
C TRP A 279 25.01 10.14 -0.55
N ASN A 280 24.42 10.15 -1.74
CA ASN A 280 23.07 9.64 -1.97
C ASN A 280 23.03 8.20 -2.48
N LYS A 281 24.18 7.55 -2.64
CA LYS A 281 24.31 6.14 -3.04
C LYS A 281 23.70 5.21 -1.99
N GLN A 282 23.17 4.07 -2.44
CA GLN A 282 22.50 3.09 -1.57
C GLN A 282 23.43 2.37 -0.59
N SER A 283 24.73 2.31 -0.87
CA SER A 283 25.75 1.62 -0.06
C SER A 283 26.89 2.56 0.30
N ILE A 284 26.72 3.35 1.36
CA ILE A 284 27.81 4.13 1.94
C ILE A 284 28.22 3.46 3.25
N ASP A 285 29.48 3.12 3.38
CA ASP A 285 30.06 2.66 4.64
C ASP A 285 30.31 3.88 5.55
N TRP A 286 29.34 4.15 6.41
CA TRP A 286 29.39 5.29 7.32
C TRP A 286 30.40 5.09 8.46
N ASP A 287 30.73 3.83 8.79
CA ASP A 287 31.68 3.51 9.86
C ASP A 287 33.15 3.66 9.37
N ALA A 288 33.38 3.51 8.04
CA ALA A 288 34.70 3.78 7.45
C ALA A 288 35.04 5.27 7.37
N LEU A 289 34.05 6.15 7.46
CA LEU A 289 34.24 7.61 7.37
C LEU A 289 34.77 8.23 8.67
N ASP A 290 34.55 7.56 9.80
CA ASP A 290 34.90 8.11 11.09
C ASP A 290 34.89 7.05 12.19
N ASN A 291 36.04 6.85 12.83
CA ASN A 291 36.20 5.89 13.93
C ASN A 291 35.58 6.37 15.26
N GLN A 292 35.11 7.62 15.37
CA GLN A 292 34.60 8.20 16.62
C GLN A 292 33.07 8.24 16.67
N LEU A 293 32.39 8.31 15.52
CA LEU A 293 30.94 8.38 15.45
C LEU A 293 30.37 7.17 14.70
N VAL A 294 29.41 6.51 15.32
CA VAL A 294 28.66 5.42 14.69
C VAL A 294 27.34 5.93 14.14
N SER A 295 26.94 5.37 13.01
CA SER A 295 25.62 5.59 12.43
C SER A 295 24.79 4.32 12.56
N ARG A 296 23.64 4.39 13.22
CA ARG A 296 22.73 3.25 13.39
C ARG A 296 21.30 3.59 13.05
N ASP A 297 20.63 2.64 12.45
CA ASP A 297 19.18 2.68 12.22
C ASP A 297 18.44 2.08 13.40
N VAL A 298 17.67 2.89 14.11
CA VAL A 298 16.94 2.52 15.32
C VAL A 298 15.44 2.60 15.05
N VAL A 299 14.71 1.54 15.38
CA VAL A 299 13.26 1.49 15.19
C VAL A 299 12.55 1.93 16.47
N ILE A 300 11.56 2.82 16.34
CA ILE A 300 10.70 3.20 17.46
C ILE A 300 9.77 2.06 17.81
N THR A 301 9.97 1.48 18.99
CA THR A 301 9.16 0.36 19.47
C THR A 301 8.38 0.68 20.75
N LYS A 302 8.70 1.80 21.43
CA LYS A 302 7.95 2.24 22.63
C LYS A 302 6.67 2.97 22.26
N ALA A 303 5.53 2.42 22.68
CA ALA A 303 4.20 2.98 22.44
C ALA A 303 4.05 4.43 22.98
N GLY A 304 4.73 4.76 24.07
CA GLY A 304 4.70 6.11 24.67
C GLY A 304 5.33 7.22 23.81
N LEU A 305 6.03 6.88 22.73
CA LEU A 305 6.64 7.84 21.79
C LEU A 305 5.75 8.14 20.58
N ASN A 306 4.73 7.31 20.38
CA ASN A 306 3.80 7.50 19.27
C ASN A 306 3.02 8.81 19.42
N GLY A 307 3.02 9.63 18.36
CA GLY A 307 2.36 10.94 18.37
C GLY A 307 3.17 12.08 19.00
N LYS A 308 4.35 11.83 19.58
CA LYS A 308 5.22 12.89 20.11
C LYS A 308 6.01 13.56 18.98
N LYS A 309 6.29 14.86 19.16
CA LYS A 309 7.20 15.58 18.27
C LYS A 309 8.64 15.16 18.54
N LEU A 310 9.43 14.94 17.48
CA LEU A 310 10.84 14.57 17.58
C LEU A 310 11.63 15.56 18.48
N GLY A 311 11.43 16.87 18.31
CA GLY A 311 12.10 17.90 19.09
C GLY A 311 11.75 17.87 20.58
N SER A 312 10.58 17.32 20.98
CA SER A 312 10.20 17.21 22.39
C SER A 312 11.05 16.20 23.16
N LEU A 313 11.71 15.29 22.48
CA LEU A 313 12.58 14.29 23.10
C LEU A 313 13.96 14.84 23.46
N ARG A 314 14.35 16.02 22.94
CA ARG A 314 15.62 16.72 23.20
C ARG A 314 16.87 15.83 23.09
N LEU A 315 16.81 14.76 22.28
CA LEU A 315 17.87 13.73 22.18
C LEU A 315 19.23 14.34 21.77
N ARG A 316 19.19 15.35 20.90
CA ARG A 316 20.39 16.04 20.45
C ARG A 316 21.12 16.74 21.59
N ASN A 317 20.41 17.46 22.44
CA ASN A 317 21.00 18.24 23.52
C ASN A 317 21.36 17.39 24.74
N THR A 318 20.63 16.29 24.96
CA THR A 318 20.83 15.44 26.15
C THR A 318 21.91 14.40 25.93
N TYR A 319 21.99 13.83 24.69
CA TYR A 319 22.88 12.70 24.41
C TYR A 319 23.94 13.02 23.35
N ALA A 320 24.04 14.27 22.88
CA ALA A 320 24.94 14.68 21.81
C ALA A 320 24.83 13.80 20.55
N ILE A 321 23.62 13.31 20.26
CA ILE A 321 23.32 12.53 19.04
C ILE A 321 22.54 13.37 18.04
N ASN A 322 22.66 13.02 16.77
CA ASN A 322 21.84 13.60 15.73
C ASN A 322 20.97 12.56 15.04
N ILE A 323 19.75 12.94 14.69
CA ILE A 323 18.86 12.13 13.86
C ILE A 323 18.83 12.81 12.49
N SER A 324 19.45 12.17 11.50
CA SER A 324 19.59 12.75 10.17
C SER A 324 18.33 12.57 9.33
N ARG A 325 17.67 11.43 9.45
CA ARG A 325 16.48 11.09 8.68
C ARG A 325 15.57 10.14 9.46
N VAL A 326 14.31 10.12 9.06
CA VAL A 326 13.31 9.17 9.53
C VAL A 326 12.75 8.43 8.33
N THR A 327 12.77 7.09 8.35
CA THR A 327 12.16 6.27 7.31
C THR A 327 10.85 5.70 7.83
N ARG A 328 9.74 6.05 7.19
CA ARG A 328 8.38 5.59 7.52
C ARG A 328 7.80 4.87 6.32
N SER A 329 7.47 3.59 6.47
CA SER A 329 6.89 2.77 5.38
C SER A 329 7.66 2.86 4.05
N GLY A 330 9.00 2.99 4.12
CA GLY A 330 9.88 3.12 2.95
C GLY A 330 10.12 4.56 2.48
N ILE A 331 9.36 5.54 2.95
CA ILE A 331 9.53 6.95 2.59
C ILE A 331 10.56 7.60 3.52
N ARG A 332 11.53 8.29 2.95
CA ARG A 332 12.55 9.04 3.71
C ARG A 332 12.03 10.44 4.03
N LEU A 333 11.94 10.76 5.31
CA LEU A 333 11.49 12.05 5.83
C LEU A 333 12.65 12.78 6.48
N LEU A 334 12.70 14.09 6.33
CA LEU A 334 13.66 14.93 7.03
C LEU A 334 13.33 14.98 8.53
N ALA A 335 14.33 14.73 9.38
CA ALA A 335 14.18 14.69 10.84
C ALA A 335 14.06 16.09 11.46
N THR A 336 12.99 16.81 11.15
CA THR A 336 12.74 18.15 11.72
C THR A 336 12.17 18.04 13.15
N PRO A 337 12.38 19.06 14.02
CA PRO A 337 11.86 19.06 15.38
C PRO A 337 10.33 18.90 15.48
N ASN A 338 9.60 19.38 14.47
CA ASN A 338 8.15 19.28 14.42
C ASN A 338 7.61 17.98 13.83
N LEU A 339 8.49 17.06 13.40
CA LEU A 339 8.08 15.76 12.89
C LEU A 339 7.41 14.95 14.02
N ILE A 340 6.20 14.51 13.78
CA ILE A 340 5.47 13.63 14.71
C ILE A 340 5.94 12.20 14.48
N LEU A 341 6.49 11.58 15.53
CA LEU A 341 6.97 10.20 15.51
C LEU A 341 5.82 9.20 15.52
N GLN A 342 6.04 8.07 14.87
CA GLN A 342 5.11 6.94 14.85
C GLN A 342 5.85 5.65 15.21
N LEU A 343 5.11 4.71 15.81
CA LEU A 343 5.64 3.36 16.00
C LEU A 343 6.04 2.76 14.66
N GLY A 344 7.19 2.08 14.65
CA GLY A 344 7.76 1.53 13.43
C GLY A 344 8.56 2.51 12.57
N ASP A 345 8.63 3.80 12.93
CA ASP A 345 9.58 4.72 12.31
C ASP A 345 11.00 4.25 12.55
N ARG A 346 11.80 4.23 11.48
CA ARG A 346 13.22 3.93 11.54
C ARG A 346 13.99 5.24 11.53
N LEU A 347 14.70 5.52 12.60
CA LEU A 347 15.51 6.73 12.77
C LEU A 347 16.97 6.40 12.48
N THR A 348 17.60 7.12 11.57
CA THR A 348 19.06 7.07 11.37
C THR A 348 19.72 8.01 12.37
N ILE A 349 20.35 7.44 13.39
CA ILE A 349 20.99 8.13 14.52
C ILE A 349 22.50 8.14 14.31
N VAL A 350 23.11 9.30 14.51
CA VAL A 350 24.57 9.49 14.44
C VAL A 350 25.06 10.04 15.77
N GLY A 351 26.07 9.43 16.36
CA GLY A 351 26.64 9.85 17.63
C GLY A 351 27.72 8.89 18.14
N GLU A 352 28.23 9.15 19.33
CA GLU A 352 29.14 8.23 20.03
C GLU A 352 28.44 6.88 20.31
N ALA A 353 29.17 5.77 20.24
CA ALA A 353 28.59 4.43 20.37
C ALA A 353 27.79 4.25 21.68
N SER A 354 28.32 4.79 22.80
CA SER A 354 27.68 4.78 24.11
C SER A 354 26.36 5.57 24.12
N ALA A 355 26.36 6.77 23.54
CA ALA A 355 25.20 7.65 23.45
C ALA A 355 24.11 7.04 22.56
N VAL A 356 24.49 6.43 21.44
CA VAL A 356 23.55 5.71 20.56
C VAL A 356 22.87 4.56 21.28
N GLN A 357 23.61 3.76 22.07
CA GLN A 357 23.04 2.68 22.87
C GLN A 357 22.02 3.18 23.93
N GLU A 358 22.30 4.30 24.58
CA GLU A 358 21.35 4.90 25.54
C GLU A 358 20.07 5.35 24.82
N VAL A 359 20.19 5.98 23.66
CA VAL A 359 19.05 6.41 22.86
C VAL A 359 18.27 5.23 22.30
N GLU A 360 18.94 4.13 21.92
CA GLU A 360 18.28 2.87 21.56
C GLU A 360 17.37 2.36 22.68
N LYS A 361 17.81 2.41 23.94
CA LYS A 361 16.98 2.03 25.08
C LYS A 361 15.77 2.97 25.26
N ILE A 362 15.93 4.26 24.97
CA ILE A 362 14.85 5.25 25.08
C ILE A 362 13.81 5.03 23.98
N LEU A 363 14.25 4.79 22.75
CA LEU A 363 13.40 4.58 21.59
C LEU A 363 12.78 3.18 21.56
N GLY A 364 13.43 2.25 22.27
CA GLY A 364 12.95 0.89 22.43
C GLY A 364 13.59 -0.14 21.54
N ASN A 365 14.32 0.19 20.52
CA ASN A 365 15.04 -0.63 19.49
C ASN A 365 15.18 -2.15 19.79
N SER A 366 14.26 -2.73 20.54
CA SER A 366 14.26 -4.15 20.82
C SER A 366 13.55 -4.85 19.67
N ASN A 367 14.34 -5.39 18.73
CA ASN A 367 13.83 -6.34 17.73
C ASN A 367 13.06 -7.49 18.40
N ASP A 368 13.31 -7.78 19.66
CA ASP A 368 12.68 -8.88 20.39
C ASP A 368 11.24 -8.56 20.80
N THR A 369 10.91 -7.33 21.18
CA THR A 369 9.51 -6.92 21.47
C THR A 369 8.65 -6.80 20.22
N LEU A 370 9.26 -6.73 19.03
CA LEU A 370 8.57 -6.71 17.74
C LEU A 370 8.51 -8.10 17.09
N ARG A 371 9.20 -9.09 17.65
CA ARG A 371 9.25 -10.46 17.09
C ARG A 371 7.96 -11.21 17.32
N ASP A 372 7.29 -11.00 18.45
CA ASP A 372 6.08 -11.73 18.78
C ASP A 372 4.84 -10.92 18.39
N PRO A 373 4.17 -11.29 17.27
CA PRO A 373 2.93 -10.63 16.88
C PRO A 373 1.84 -10.90 17.93
N ASN A 374 1.11 -9.88 18.34
CA ASN A 374 0.00 -10.03 19.27
C ASN A 374 -1.22 -10.62 18.54
N LEU A 375 -1.22 -11.95 18.38
CA LEU A 375 -2.31 -12.67 17.72
C LEU A 375 -3.65 -12.47 18.43
N ALA A 376 -3.68 -12.34 19.75
CA ALA A 376 -4.92 -12.10 20.49
C ALA A 376 -5.58 -10.78 20.04
N ALA A 377 -4.81 -9.71 19.84
CA ALA A 377 -5.34 -8.45 19.35
C ALA A 377 -5.94 -8.56 17.94
N ILE A 378 -5.32 -9.36 17.06
CA ILE A 378 -5.83 -9.62 15.71
C ILE A 378 -7.17 -10.33 15.78
N PHE A 379 -7.27 -11.44 16.53
CA PHE A 379 -8.52 -12.18 16.62
C PHE A 379 -9.64 -11.41 17.32
N ILE A 380 -9.32 -10.60 18.35
CA ILE A 380 -10.31 -9.67 18.96
C ILE A 380 -10.80 -8.68 17.90
N GLY A 381 -9.91 -8.11 17.11
CA GLY A 381 -10.28 -7.20 16.04
C GLY A 381 -11.15 -7.86 14.97
N ILE A 382 -10.86 -9.10 14.60
CA ILE A 382 -11.69 -9.90 13.68
C ILE A 382 -13.08 -10.11 14.28
N VAL A 383 -13.20 -10.49 15.55
CA VAL A 383 -14.49 -10.68 16.23
C VAL A 383 -15.28 -9.36 16.23
N LEU A 384 -14.65 -8.24 16.59
CA LEU A 384 -15.29 -6.92 16.54
C LEU A 384 -15.75 -6.56 15.12
N GLY A 385 -14.94 -6.91 14.10
CA GLY A 385 -15.29 -6.72 12.70
C GLY A 385 -16.51 -7.54 12.29
N LEU A 386 -16.56 -8.81 12.68
CA LEU A 386 -17.69 -9.68 12.40
C LEU A 386 -18.96 -9.23 13.13
N VAL A 387 -18.85 -8.78 14.38
CA VAL A 387 -19.97 -8.19 15.13
C VAL A 387 -20.49 -6.95 14.40
N LEU A 388 -19.61 -6.01 14.03
CA LEU A 388 -19.99 -4.82 13.26
C LEU A 388 -20.62 -5.20 11.91
N GLY A 389 -20.05 -6.18 11.22
CA GLY A 389 -20.53 -6.69 9.94
C GLY A 389 -21.91 -7.33 10.01
N SER A 390 -22.28 -7.86 11.17
CA SER A 390 -23.58 -8.54 11.41
C SER A 390 -24.70 -7.59 11.81
N ILE A 391 -24.41 -6.32 12.14
CA ILE A 391 -25.41 -5.33 12.53
C ILE A 391 -26.31 -5.01 11.34
N PRO A 392 -27.64 -5.26 11.46
CA PRO A 392 -28.59 -4.90 10.41
C PRO A 392 -28.81 -3.38 10.40
N LEU A 393 -28.51 -2.74 9.27
CA LEU A 393 -28.72 -1.32 9.04
C LEU A 393 -30.02 -1.14 8.22
N ALA A 394 -31.01 -0.46 8.76
CA ALA A 394 -32.22 -0.11 8.03
C ALA A 394 -31.92 1.11 7.13
N ILE A 395 -31.92 0.91 5.81
CA ILE A 395 -31.76 2.00 4.83
C ILE A 395 -33.13 2.32 4.24
N PRO A 396 -33.57 3.59 4.26
CA PRO A 396 -34.84 3.97 3.64
C PRO A 396 -34.85 3.62 2.14
N GLY A 397 -35.87 2.89 1.69
CA GLY A 397 -36.02 2.47 0.29
C GLY A 397 -35.46 1.08 -0.04
N VAL A 398 -34.89 0.37 0.92
CA VAL A 398 -34.46 -1.03 0.78
C VAL A 398 -35.38 -1.92 1.64
N SER A 399 -35.94 -2.96 1.04
CA SER A 399 -36.92 -3.84 1.70
C SER A 399 -36.31 -4.76 2.75
N THR A 400 -34.99 -5.03 2.66
CA THR A 400 -34.26 -5.89 3.60
C THR A 400 -33.18 -5.10 4.34
N PRO A 401 -32.95 -5.35 5.66
CA PRO A 401 -31.89 -4.65 6.37
C PRO A 401 -30.53 -5.04 5.82
N VAL A 402 -29.74 -4.01 5.51
CA VAL A 402 -28.39 -4.11 4.94
C VAL A 402 -27.37 -4.47 6.02
N LYS A 403 -26.50 -5.44 5.77
CA LYS A 403 -25.39 -5.79 6.65
C LYS A 403 -24.07 -5.55 5.92
N LEU A 404 -23.04 -5.01 6.62
CA LEU A 404 -21.71 -4.86 6.05
C LEU A 404 -21.03 -6.20 5.74
N GLY A 405 -21.46 -7.26 6.41
CA GLY A 405 -21.05 -8.64 6.14
C GLY A 405 -19.63 -9.00 6.55
N LEU A 406 -19.18 -10.19 6.06
CA LEU A 406 -17.86 -10.78 6.39
C LEU A 406 -16.68 -9.97 5.82
N ALA A 407 -16.89 -9.17 4.79
CA ALA A 407 -15.87 -8.32 4.21
C ALA A 407 -15.91 -6.88 4.72
N GLY A 408 -17.11 -6.27 4.74
CA GLY A 408 -17.26 -4.85 5.08
C GLY A 408 -17.01 -4.53 6.56
N GLY A 409 -17.49 -5.36 7.48
CA GLY A 409 -17.26 -5.17 8.91
C GLY A 409 -15.77 -5.25 9.30
N PRO A 410 -15.07 -6.33 8.97
CA PRO A 410 -13.65 -6.48 9.27
C PRO A 410 -12.75 -5.41 8.66
N ILE A 411 -13.01 -4.96 7.43
CA ILE A 411 -12.19 -3.89 6.83
C ILE A 411 -12.36 -2.56 7.58
N VAL A 412 -13.59 -2.21 7.97
CA VAL A 412 -13.86 -0.99 8.74
C VAL A 412 -13.16 -1.02 10.09
N VAL A 413 -13.33 -2.11 10.83
CA VAL A 413 -12.66 -2.27 12.15
C VAL A 413 -11.15 -2.31 11.98
N GLY A 414 -10.62 -2.99 10.97
CA GLY A 414 -9.19 -3.00 10.66
C GLY A 414 -8.65 -1.59 10.40
N ILE A 415 -9.34 -0.76 9.59
CA ILE A 415 -8.99 0.65 9.35
C ILE A 415 -9.01 1.46 10.65
N LEU A 416 -10.05 1.33 11.45
CA LEU A 416 -10.18 2.06 12.72
C LEU A 416 -9.08 1.67 13.71
N ILE A 417 -8.84 0.38 13.89
CA ILE A 417 -7.78 -0.12 14.77
C ILE A 417 -6.41 0.27 14.26
N GLY A 418 -6.13 0.15 12.96
CA GLY A 418 -4.89 0.57 12.35
C GLY A 418 -4.62 2.08 12.51
N SER A 419 -5.67 2.91 12.46
CA SER A 419 -5.56 4.37 12.58
C SER A 419 -5.49 4.84 14.04
N PHE A 420 -6.33 4.31 14.91
CA PHE A 420 -6.55 4.82 16.26
C PHE A 420 -6.02 3.88 17.36
N GLY A 421 -5.78 2.60 17.06
CA GLY A 421 -5.30 1.60 18.03
C GLY A 421 -4.12 2.08 18.88
N PRO A 422 -3.09 2.71 18.29
CA PRO A 422 -1.97 3.25 19.06
C PRO A 422 -2.36 4.30 20.10
N ARG A 423 -3.44 5.10 19.86
CA ARG A 423 -3.94 6.08 20.83
C ARG A 423 -4.59 5.45 22.06
N PHE A 424 -5.21 4.29 21.87
CA PHE A 424 -5.88 3.54 22.95
C PHE A 424 -4.96 2.51 23.63
N ARG A 425 -3.65 2.56 23.37
CA ARG A 425 -2.66 1.60 23.86
C ARG A 425 -2.98 0.15 23.46
N LEU A 426 -3.82 -0.04 22.47
CA LEU A 426 -4.01 -1.34 21.85
C LEU A 426 -2.72 -1.63 21.08
N VAL A 427 -1.96 -2.59 21.56
CA VAL A 427 -0.74 -3.06 20.88
C VAL A 427 -1.19 -3.91 19.70
N THR A 428 -1.57 -3.23 18.62
CA THR A 428 -1.92 -3.85 17.34
C THR A 428 -0.69 -3.95 16.44
N TYR A 429 0.49 -3.69 16.98
CA TYR A 429 1.73 -3.76 16.22
C TYR A 429 2.05 -5.22 15.95
N THR A 430 1.82 -5.61 14.73
CA THR A 430 2.43 -6.78 14.12
C THR A 430 3.57 -6.32 13.22
N THR A 431 4.64 -7.08 13.15
CA THR A 431 5.71 -6.77 12.20
C THR A 431 5.11 -6.74 10.79
N ARG A 432 5.64 -5.85 9.93
CA ARG A 432 5.20 -5.78 8.53
C ARG A 432 5.22 -7.17 7.87
N SER A 433 6.21 -8.00 8.20
CA SER A 433 6.33 -9.37 7.69
C SER A 433 5.20 -10.27 8.18
N ALA A 434 4.80 -10.18 9.46
CA ALA A 434 3.70 -10.97 9.99
C ALA A 434 2.36 -10.57 9.37
N ASN A 435 2.09 -9.27 9.21
CA ASN A 435 0.87 -8.79 8.52
C ASN A 435 0.83 -9.25 7.07
N LEU A 436 1.94 -9.14 6.33
CA LEU A 436 2.01 -9.61 4.96
C LEU A 436 1.82 -11.13 4.86
N MET A 437 2.33 -11.90 5.83
CA MET A 437 2.15 -13.35 5.88
C MET A 437 0.70 -13.73 6.17
N LEU A 438 0.06 -13.13 7.19
CA LEU A 438 -1.34 -13.40 7.53
C LEU A 438 -2.28 -13.00 6.40
N ARG A 439 -2.07 -11.82 5.83
CA ARG A 439 -2.80 -11.37 4.64
C ARG A 439 -2.60 -12.33 3.47
N GLY A 440 -1.36 -12.80 3.26
CA GLY A 440 -1.02 -13.76 2.22
C GLY A 440 -1.72 -15.09 2.40
N ILE A 441 -1.74 -15.64 3.62
CA ILE A 441 -2.44 -16.88 3.95
C ILE A 441 -3.94 -16.72 3.69
N GLY A 442 -4.56 -15.65 4.23
CA GLY A 442 -5.98 -15.37 4.05
C GLY A 442 -6.36 -15.24 2.57
N LEU A 443 -5.61 -14.44 1.81
CA LEU A 443 -5.86 -14.26 0.38
C LEU A 443 -5.66 -15.54 -0.43
N SER A 444 -4.60 -16.30 -0.16
CA SER A 444 -4.33 -17.55 -0.87
C SER A 444 -5.42 -18.58 -0.61
N LEU A 445 -5.87 -18.71 0.64
CA LEU A 445 -6.94 -19.62 1.02
C LEU A 445 -8.26 -19.23 0.33
N TYR A 446 -8.63 -17.95 0.39
CA TYR A 446 -9.81 -17.42 -0.30
C TYR A 446 -9.77 -17.66 -1.81
N LEU A 447 -8.65 -17.32 -2.46
CA LEU A 447 -8.49 -17.51 -3.91
C LEU A 447 -8.46 -18.98 -4.34
N ALA A 448 -7.90 -19.87 -3.51
CA ALA A 448 -7.90 -21.30 -3.78
C ALA A 448 -9.32 -21.87 -3.78
N CYS A 449 -10.12 -21.53 -2.76
CA CYS A 449 -11.51 -21.96 -2.66
C CYS A 449 -12.36 -21.42 -3.80
N LEU A 450 -12.24 -20.12 -4.06
CA LEU A 450 -12.97 -19.45 -5.14
C LEU A 450 -12.61 -20.03 -6.52
N GLY A 451 -11.32 -20.32 -6.76
CA GLY A 451 -10.88 -20.94 -8.01
C GLY A 451 -11.37 -22.36 -8.18
N LEU A 452 -11.37 -23.15 -7.11
CA LEU A 452 -11.85 -24.52 -7.13
C LEU A 452 -13.35 -24.58 -7.47
N ASP A 453 -14.15 -23.72 -6.86
CA ASP A 453 -15.58 -23.60 -7.12
C ASP A 453 -15.90 -23.15 -8.55
N ALA A 454 -15.18 -22.13 -9.05
CA ALA A 454 -15.36 -21.64 -10.41
C ALA A 454 -14.85 -22.61 -11.51
N GLY A 455 -13.99 -23.56 -11.15
CA GLY A 455 -13.24 -24.38 -12.12
C GLY A 455 -14.09 -25.32 -12.96
N GLU A 456 -15.20 -25.82 -12.40
CA GLU A 456 -16.08 -26.77 -13.08
C GLU A 456 -16.66 -26.21 -14.39
N TYR A 457 -17.07 -24.95 -14.39
CA TYR A 457 -17.78 -24.32 -15.52
C TYR A 457 -16.90 -23.31 -16.30
N PHE A 458 -15.68 -23.03 -15.84
CA PHE A 458 -14.85 -21.95 -16.37
C PHE A 458 -14.56 -22.10 -17.87
N PHE A 459 -13.99 -23.22 -18.30
CA PHE A 459 -13.58 -23.42 -19.68
C PHE A 459 -14.77 -23.49 -20.63
N GLU A 460 -15.86 -24.11 -20.19
CA GLU A 460 -17.10 -24.16 -20.97
C GLU A 460 -17.64 -22.75 -21.20
N THR A 461 -17.67 -21.90 -20.18
CA THR A 461 -18.19 -20.54 -20.29
C THR A 461 -17.26 -19.64 -21.11
N VAL A 462 -15.93 -19.76 -20.96
CA VAL A 462 -14.97 -18.99 -21.76
C VAL A 462 -15.11 -19.27 -23.26
N MET A 463 -15.42 -20.52 -23.61
CA MET A 463 -15.57 -20.94 -25.02
C MET A 463 -16.92 -20.53 -25.63
N ARG A 464 -17.88 -20.10 -24.81
CA ARG A 464 -19.15 -19.58 -25.29
C ARG A 464 -19.06 -18.13 -25.74
N PRO A 465 -19.96 -17.64 -26.62
CA PRO A 465 -20.02 -16.24 -27.02
C PRO A 465 -20.18 -15.26 -25.86
N GLU A 466 -20.88 -15.68 -24.79
CA GLU A 466 -21.06 -14.88 -23.55
C GLU A 466 -19.72 -14.60 -22.87
N GLY A 467 -18.81 -15.59 -22.81
CA GLY A 467 -17.48 -15.41 -22.23
C GLY A 467 -16.65 -14.36 -22.97
N ALA A 468 -16.66 -14.40 -24.30
CA ALA A 468 -16.00 -13.40 -25.12
C ALA A 468 -16.59 -11.98 -24.92
N LEU A 469 -17.92 -11.89 -24.79
CA LEU A 469 -18.61 -10.65 -24.50
C LEU A 469 -18.19 -10.09 -23.11
N TRP A 470 -18.14 -10.94 -22.08
CA TRP A 470 -17.70 -10.53 -20.73
C TRP A 470 -16.26 -10.03 -20.73
N VAL A 471 -15.38 -10.70 -21.47
CA VAL A 471 -13.99 -10.23 -21.66
C VAL A 471 -13.93 -8.84 -22.26
N GLY A 472 -14.72 -8.59 -23.32
CA GLY A 472 -14.80 -7.28 -23.97
C GLY A 472 -15.37 -6.19 -23.07
N ILE A 473 -16.44 -6.51 -22.31
CA ILE A 473 -17.05 -5.60 -21.34
C ILE A 473 -16.06 -5.30 -20.20
N GLY A 474 -15.44 -6.33 -19.64
CA GLY A 474 -14.44 -6.16 -18.59
C GLY A 474 -13.28 -5.27 -19.03
N PHE A 475 -12.78 -5.48 -20.25
CA PHE A 475 -11.75 -4.60 -20.82
C PHE A 475 -12.24 -3.15 -20.96
N ALA A 476 -13.45 -2.93 -21.45
CA ALA A 476 -14.04 -1.58 -21.58
C ALA A 476 -14.17 -0.88 -20.21
N ILE A 477 -14.67 -1.61 -19.18
CA ILE A 477 -14.81 -1.10 -17.80
C ILE A 477 -13.44 -0.77 -17.17
N THR A 478 -12.37 -1.47 -17.57
CA THR A 478 -11.01 -1.15 -17.14
C THR A 478 -10.46 0.04 -17.90
N PHE A 479 -10.49 -0.05 -19.23
CA PHE A 479 -9.74 0.85 -20.11
C PHE A 479 -10.35 2.27 -20.18
N VAL A 480 -11.67 2.36 -20.36
CA VAL A 480 -12.34 3.66 -20.61
C VAL A 480 -12.25 4.60 -19.40
N PRO A 481 -12.61 4.20 -18.17
CA PRO A 481 -12.49 5.07 -17.00
C PRO A 481 -11.04 5.52 -16.74
N VAL A 482 -10.09 4.60 -16.91
CA VAL A 482 -8.66 4.88 -16.72
C VAL A 482 -8.16 5.92 -17.70
N VAL A 483 -8.48 5.79 -19.00
CA VAL A 483 -8.08 6.76 -20.02
C VAL A 483 -8.75 8.11 -19.81
N LEU A 484 -10.06 8.14 -19.57
CA LEU A 484 -10.79 9.39 -19.33
C LEU A 484 -10.24 10.17 -18.14
N MET A 485 -10.04 9.49 -17.02
CA MET A 485 -9.53 10.13 -15.82
C MET A 485 -8.03 10.47 -15.90
N ALA A 486 -7.24 9.71 -16.67
CA ALA A 486 -5.87 10.10 -17.00
C ALA A 486 -5.81 11.41 -17.76
N LEU A 487 -6.64 11.56 -18.80
CA LEU A 487 -6.72 12.80 -19.58
C LEU A 487 -7.19 13.97 -18.73
N PHE A 488 -8.19 13.75 -17.88
CA PHE A 488 -8.67 14.79 -16.96
C PHE A 488 -7.58 15.20 -15.97
N ALA A 489 -6.87 14.24 -15.37
CA ALA A 489 -5.78 14.48 -14.44
C ALA A 489 -4.63 15.29 -15.08
N LEU A 490 -4.22 14.93 -16.30
CA LEU A 490 -3.13 15.59 -17.02
C LEU A 490 -3.52 16.99 -17.53
N ARG A 491 -4.72 17.14 -18.09
CA ARG A 491 -5.12 18.37 -18.81
C ARG A 491 -5.82 19.39 -17.91
N VAL A 492 -6.72 18.93 -17.04
CA VAL A 492 -7.51 19.81 -16.17
C VAL A 492 -6.81 20.02 -14.84
N SER A 493 -6.43 18.94 -14.17
CA SER A 493 -5.78 19.00 -12.85
C SER A 493 -4.28 19.27 -12.92
N ARG A 494 -3.68 19.22 -14.12
CA ARG A 494 -2.26 19.47 -14.39
C ARG A 494 -1.31 18.64 -13.49
N LEU A 495 -1.70 17.42 -13.18
CA LEU A 495 -0.85 16.47 -12.45
C LEU A 495 0.29 16.00 -13.36
N ASP A 496 1.42 15.66 -12.76
CA ASP A 496 2.50 14.95 -13.45
C ASP A 496 2.06 13.52 -13.83
N PHE A 497 2.73 12.94 -14.83
CA PHE A 497 2.36 11.61 -15.32
C PHE A 497 2.62 10.51 -14.30
N GLY A 498 3.67 10.63 -13.47
CA GLY A 498 3.95 9.68 -12.40
C GLY A 498 2.85 9.64 -11.35
N SER A 499 2.43 10.80 -10.83
CA SER A 499 1.29 10.92 -9.91
C SER A 499 -0.01 10.42 -10.52
N THR A 500 -0.23 10.71 -11.81
CA THR A 500 -1.40 10.21 -12.55
C THR A 500 -1.40 8.70 -12.62
N CYS A 501 -0.30 8.05 -13.00
CA CYS A 501 -0.18 6.59 -13.02
C CYS A 501 -0.41 5.98 -11.64
N GLY A 502 0.18 6.55 -10.58
CA GLY A 502 -0.03 6.07 -9.21
C GLY A 502 -1.49 6.16 -8.78
N MET A 503 -2.17 7.27 -9.08
CA MET A 503 -3.58 7.47 -8.81
C MET A 503 -4.45 6.44 -9.55
N LEU A 504 -4.19 6.19 -10.83
CA LEU A 504 -4.92 5.19 -11.63
C LEU A 504 -4.71 3.78 -11.11
N CYS A 505 -3.46 3.38 -10.83
CA CYS A 505 -3.15 2.07 -10.26
C CYS A 505 -3.80 1.88 -8.89
N GLY A 506 -3.81 2.93 -8.05
CA GLY A 506 -4.45 2.91 -6.73
C GLY A 506 -5.97 2.82 -6.79
N SER A 507 -6.60 3.55 -7.73
CA SER A 507 -8.04 3.49 -7.96
C SER A 507 -8.52 2.12 -8.45
N MET A 508 -7.66 1.41 -9.20
CA MET A 508 -7.92 0.07 -9.74
C MET A 508 -7.42 -1.06 -8.83
N ALA A 509 -6.87 -0.71 -7.65
CA ALA A 509 -6.28 -1.65 -6.70
C ALA A 509 -5.23 -2.59 -7.32
N ASN A 510 -4.51 -2.11 -8.34
CA ASN A 510 -3.60 -2.91 -9.16
C ASN A 510 -2.12 -2.64 -8.85
N PRO A 511 -1.49 -3.42 -7.94
CA PRO A 511 -0.08 -3.27 -7.61
C PRO A 511 0.86 -3.70 -8.73
N MET A 512 0.42 -4.53 -9.67
CA MET A 512 1.23 -4.98 -10.81
C MET A 512 1.44 -3.84 -11.81
N ALA A 513 0.36 -3.09 -12.08
CA ALA A 513 0.44 -1.88 -12.89
C ALA A 513 1.30 -0.79 -12.21
N LEU A 514 1.27 -0.72 -10.86
CA LEU A 514 2.16 0.17 -10.10
C LEU A 514 3.63 -0.23 -10.25
N ASN A 515 3.95 -1.52 -10.16
CA ASN A 515 5.33 -1.98 -10.36
C ASN A 515 5.83 -1.57 -11.75
N TYR A 516 5.00 -1.77 -12.79
CA TYR A 516 5.31 -1.31 -14.14
C TYR A 516 5.56 0.22 -14.19
N ALA A 517 4.73 1.02 -13.52
CA ALA A 517 4.89 2.47 -13.47
C ALA A 517 6.19 2.87 -12.77
N ASN A 518 6.54 2.24 -11.64
CA ASN A 518 7.77 2.50 -10.90
C ASN A 518 9.03 2.10 -11.68
N ASP A 519 8.96 1.02 -12.47
CA ASP A 519 10.09 0.56 -13.28
C ASP A 519 10.33 1.44 -14.53
N THR A 520 9.30 2.14 -15.01
CA THR A 520 9.35 2.90 -16.28
C THR A 520 9.35 4.41 -16.12
N LEU A 521 9.02 4.92 -14.96
CA LEU A 521 8.95 6.35 -14.67
C LEU A 521 9.94 6.74 -13.58
N PRO A 522 10.58 7.93 -13.69
CA PRO A 522 11.51 8.41 -12.67
C PRO A 522 10.76 8.84 -11.40
N GLY A 523 11.40 8.68 -10.24
CA GLY A 523 10.91 9.17 -8.95
C GLY A 523 9.87 8.27 -8.28
N ASP A 524 9.44 8.66 -7.07
CA ASP A 524 8.55 7.88 -6.20
C ASP A 524 7.08 8.36 -6.26
N ASN A 525 6.75 9.32 -7.14
CA ASN A 525 5.42 9.95 -7.20
C ASN A 525 4.31 8.93 -7.48
N SER A 526 4.58 7.91 -8.29
CA SER A 526 3.63 6.84 -8.57
C SER A 526 3.30 6.05 -7.30
N ALA A 527 4.32 5.68 -6.52
CA ALA A 527 4.14 4.93 -5.28
C ALA A 527 3.41 5.77 -4.20
N VAL A 528 3.75 7.07 -4.09
CA VAL A 528 3.12 8.00 -3.13
C VAL A 528 1.64 8.21 -3.47
N SER A 529 1.33 8.47 -4.74
CA SER A 529 -0.05 8.68 -5.20
C SER A 529 -0.89 7.41 -5.07
N TYR A 530 -0.32 6.25 -5.38
CA TYR A 530 -0.95 4.96 -5.14
C TYR A 530 -1.31 4.77 -3.67
N ALA A 531 -0.34 4.96 -2.77
CA ALA A 531 -0.54 4.80 -1.33
C ALA A 531 -1.59 5.77 -0.76
N THR A 532 -1.71 6.96 -1.36
CA THR A 532 -2.71 7.97 -0.96
C THR A 532 -4.13 7.56 -1.36
N VAL A 533 -4.30 6.97 -2.53
CA VAL A 533 -5.60 6.72 -3.16
C VAL A 533 -6.16 5.33 -2.85
N TYR A 534 -5.29 4.33 -2.82
CA TYR A 534 -5.64 2.92 -2.66
C TYR A 534 -6.59 2.63 -1.48
N PRO A 535 -6.37 3.22 -0.26
CA PRO A 535 -7.20 2.94 0.90
C PRO A 535 -8.68 3.28 0.68
N LEU A 536 -8.93 4.50 0.21
CA LEU A 536 -10.29 4.99 0.00
C LEU A 536 -10.96 4.27 -1.18
N SER A 537 -10.23 4.08 -2.28
CA SER A 537 -10.76 3.40 -3.47
C SER A 537 -11.16 1.96 -3.17
N MET A 538 -10.34 1.23 -2.40
CA MET A 538 -10.64 -0.12 -1.98
C MET A 538 -11.91 -0.18 -1.13
N PHE A 539 -12.01 0.69 -0.12
CA PHE A 539 -13.19 0.81 0.73
C PHE A 539 -14.45 1.14 -0.10
N CYS A 540 -14.38 2.16 -0.96
CA CYS A 540 -15.51 2.55 -1.81
C CYS A 540 -15.99 1.40 -2.70
N ARG A 541 -15.08 0.63 -3.31
CA ARG A 541 -15.45 -0.48 -4.20
C ARG A 541 -16.17 -1.60 -3.45
N VAL A 542 -15.72 -1.94 -2.24
CA VAL A 542 -16.40 -2.94 -1.39
C VAL A 542 -17.84 -2.52 -1.09
N ILE A 543 -18.02 -1.28 -0.67
CA ILE A 543 -19.37 -0.75 -0.35
C ILE A 543 -20.25 -0.61 -1.60
N ILE A 544 -19.70 -0.08 -2.69
CA ILE A 544 -20.44 0.10 -3.95
C ILE A 544 -20.90 -1.25 -4.51
N ALA A 545 -20.07 -2.30 -4.43
CA ALA A 545 -20.47 -3.63 -4.90
C ALA A 545 -21.70 -4.15 -4.16
N GLN A 546 -21.76 -3.98 -2.84
CA GLN A 546 -22.92 -4.34 -2.04
C GLN A 546 -24.15 -3.47 -2.39
N LEU A 547 -23.97 -2.15 -2.45
CA LEU A 547 -25.07 -1.23 -2.75
C LEU A 547 -25.70 -1.48 -4.13
N ILE A 548 -24.88 -1.74 -5.17
CA ILE A 548 -25.41 -2.04 -6.50
C ILE A 548 -26.36 -3.25 -6.44
N LEU A 549 -25.93 -4.34 -5.81
CA LEU A 549 -26.77 -5.55 -5.71
C LEU A 549 -28.06 -5.27 -4.96
N MET A 550 -28.00 -4.51 -3.86
CA MET A 550 -29.18 -4.19 -3.06
C MET A 550 -30.20 -3.29 -3.74
N PHE A 551 -29.75 -2.43 -4.69
CA PHE A 551 -30.65 -1.52 -5.40
C PHE A 551 -31.16 -2.08 -6.73
N PHE A 552 -30.47 -3.06 -7.31
CA PHE A 552 -30.78 -3.55 -8.66
C PHE A 552 -31.23 -5.02 -8.71
N LEU A 553 -31.13 -5.75 -7.61
CA LEU A 553 -31.77 -7.04 -7.38
C LEU A 553 -32.94 -6.90 -6.39
#